data_84133157bea96fe20fc4b73cd9d8cb0e
#
_entry.id   84133157bea96fe20fc4b73cd9d8cb0e
#
_cell.length_a   1.000
_cell.length_b   1.000
_cell.length_c   1.000
_cell.angle_alpha   90.00
_cell.angle_beta   90.00
_cell.angle_gamma   90.00
#
_symmetry.space_group_name_H-M   'P 1'
#
loop_
_entity.id
_entity.type
_entity.pdbx_description
1 polymer ?
#
loop_
_entity_poly.entity_id
_entity_poly.type
_entity_poly.pdbx_seq_one_letter_code
_entity_poly.pdbx_strand_id
1 'polypeptide(L)'
;MEVEAASGSAGEIRWSKLGTSLPVANVQALVASAGELTVDQIERYIQPDIDAHAVLPEHSGEVPVIDLSNLLSPESVEAEAAKLRFACAEWGFFQVVNHGIPDEVITDIKQDIQKFFQLPLEVKNAYAQRPGDLQGYGQAFVVSDDQKLDWSDLIALFTQPTQGRDMSYWPAQPDTFRNSVEEYSLEVMKLAHSLNVFIAKTLDVAPELLADKHVAQFLRMSYYPPCTSMPKKVLGFSPHSDGSFLTILLEINSVQGLQIRRSGAWIPVKPRHDALLVNVGDLLEIMSNGKYKSIEHRVTINAHKERLSISAFHVPNYDGIISPILGTTEEKMLYKTVGVEEYARLYFANKLEGKRALDYAKLSGI
;
A
#
# COMPACT_ATOMS: atom_id res chain seq x y z
N MET A 1 -26.80 -43.80 -7.05
CA MET A 1 -25.53 -43.02 -6.98
C MET A 1 -25.96 -41.58 -6.91
N GLU A 2 -26.06 -41.08 -5.69
CA GLU A 2 -26.32 -39.67 -5.40
C GLU A 2 -25.03 -38.91 -5.61
N VAL A 3 -25.08 -37.89 -6.45
CA VAL A 3 -24.01 -36.93 -6.63
C VAL A 3 -24.15 -35.90 -5.51
N GLU A 4 -23.31 -36.01 -4.49
CA GLU A 4 -23.15 -34.99 -3.46
C GLU A 4 -22.74 -33.67 -4.13
N ALA A 5 -23.64 -32.71 -4.10
CA ALA A 5 -23.35 -31.34 -4.44
C ALA A 5 -22.43 -30.77 -3.36
N ALA A 6 -21.18 -30.53 -3.70
CA ALA A 6 -20.25 -29.80 -2.86
C ALA A 6 -20.81 -28.38 -2.62
N SER A 7 -21.39 -28.16 -1.44
CA SER A 7 -21.74 -26.84 -0.93
C SER A 7 -20.44 -26.06 -0.70
N GLY A 8 -20.06 -25.24 -1.66
CA GLY A 8 -19.00 -24.25 -1.48
C GLY A 8 -19.37 -23.32 -0.36
N SER A 9 -18.63 -23.38 0.77
CA SER A 9 -18.75 -22.43 1.86
C SER A 9 -18.48 -21.01 1.35
N ALA A 10 -19.40 -20.11 1.64
CA ALA A 10 -19.30 -18.71 1.29
C ALA A 10 -17.98 -18.09 1.77
N GLY A 11 -17.18 -17.64 0.83
CA GLY A 11 -16.26 -16.52 0.90
C GLY A 11 -15.36 -16.34 2.11
N GLU A 12 -14.51 -17.32 2.45
CA GLU A 12 -13.28 -16.98 3.20
C GLU A 12 -12.43 -16.06 2.31
N ILE A 13 -12.01 -14.90 2.86
CA ILE A 13 -11.06 -14.03 2.15
C ILE A 13 -9.71 -14.76 2.15
N ARG A 14 -9.42 -15.46 1.07
CA ARG A 14 -8.18 -16.27 0.92
C ARG A 14 -6.90 -15.45 1.01
N TRP A 15 -6.99 -14.13 0.73
CA TRP A 15 -5.88 -13.20 0.89
C TRP A 15 -5.31 -13.16 2.31
N SER A 16 -6.14 -13.35 3.34
CA SER A 16 -5.70 -13.29 4.73
C SER A 16 -4.67 -14.37 5.06
N LYS A 17 -4.78 -15.54 4.45
CA LYS A 17 -3.93 -16.72 4.73
C LYS A 17 -2.55 -16.68 4.06
N LEU A 18 -2.12 -15.53 3.53
CA LEU A 18 -0.79 -15.33 2.97
C LEU A 18 0.22 -14.80 3.99
N GLY A 19 -0.22 -14.52 5.21
CA GLY A 19 0.63 -13.97 6.25
C GLY A 19 1.62 -15.01 6.80
N THR A 20 2.85 -14.56 7.04
CA THR A 20 3.91 -15.35 7.67
C THR A 20 4.58 -14.59 8.81
N SER A 21 3.93 -13.52 9.32
CA SER A 21 4.56 -12.64 10.29
C SER A 21 4.75 -13.33 11.64
N LEU A 22 6.00 -13.36 12.11
CA LEU A 22 6.34 -13.79 13.45
C LEU A 22 6.07 -12.66 14.44
N PRO A 23 5.62 -12.95 15.68
CA PRO A 23 5.45 -11.94 16.71
C PRO A 23 6.78 -11.28 17.07
N VAL A 24 6.81 -9.95 17.11
CA VAL A 24 7.96 -9.15 17.54
C VAL A 24 7.53 -8.07 18.52
N ALA A 25 8.51 -7.50 19.22
CA ALA A 25 8.26 -6.42 20.15
C ALA A 25 7.61 -5.20 19.44
N ASN A 26 6.65 -4.60 20.10
CA ASN A 26 5.96 -3.40 19.62
C ASN A 26 6.91 -2.20 19.67
N VAL A 27 7.09 -1.48 18.57
CA VAL A 27 8.03 -0.35 18.47
C VAL A 27 7.57 0.84 19.30
N GLN A 28 6.28 1.12 19.32
CA GLN A 28 5.69 2.19 20.12
C GLN A 28 5.96 1.94 21.63
N ALA A 29 5.79 0.70 22.09
CA ALA A 29 6.08 0.33 23.47
C ALA A 29 7.59 0.39 23.77
N LEU A 30 8.44 -0.01 22.85
CA LEU A 30 9.89 0.10 22.96
C LEU A 30 10.31 1.57 23.17
N VAL A 31 9.80 2.49 22.36
CA VAL A 31 10.07 3.92 22.49
C VAL A 31 9.53 4.49 23.81
N ALA A 32 8.35 4.05 24.25
CA ALA A 32 7.74 4.54 25.50
C ALA A 32 8.44 4.03 26.76
N SER A 33 9.06 2.85 26.73
CA SER A 33 9.70 2.23 27.89
C SER A 33 11.14 2.67 28.14
N ALA A 34 11.81 3.26 27.15
CA ALA A 34 13.20 3.64 27.21
C ALA A 34 13.36 5.17 27.24
N GLY A 35 14.21 5.69 28.11
CA GLY A 35 14.60 7.10 28.07
C GLY A 35 15.38 7.41 26.79
N GLU A 36 16.56 6.81 26.64
CA GLU A 36 17.35 6.82 25.41
C GLU A 36 17.63 5.37 24.99
N LEU A 37 17.27 5.05 23.75
CA LEU A 37 17.43 3.69 23.23
C LEU A 37 18.91 3.39 22.97
N THR A 38 19.38 2.27 23.49
CA THR A 38 20.74 1.78 23.23
C THR A 38 20.82 1.12 21.85
N VAL A 39 22.06 1.00 21.32
CA VAL A 39 22.31 0.32 20.03
C VAL A 39 21.77 -1.12 20.07
N ASP A 40 22.02 -1.84 21.16
CA ASP A 40 21.59 -3.25 21.30
C ASP A 40 20.08 -3.41 21.22
N GLN A 41 19.31 -2.45 21.77
CA GLN A 41 17.83 -2.48 21.71
C GLN A 41 17.27 -2.25 20.31
N ILE A 42 17.99 -1.53 19.46
CA ILE A 42 17.56 -1.19 18.09
C ILE A 42 18.35 -1.91 17.00
N GLU A 43 19.27 -2.81 17.35
CA GLU A 43 20.15 -3.50 16.39
C GLU A 43 19.36 -4.18 15.25
N ARG A 44 18.24 -4.82 15.57
CA ARG A 44 17.38 -5.46 14.55
C ARG A 44 16.74 -4.48 13.58
N TYR A 45 16.66 -3.19 13.93
CA TYR A 45 16.07 -2.13 13.10
C TYR A 45 17.11 -1.35 12.29
N ILE A 46 18.40 -1.52 12.60
CA ILE A 46 19.49 -0.85 11.87
C ILE A 46 19.63 -1.49 10.49
N GLN A 47 19.40 -0.69 9.45
CA GLN A 47 19.49 -1.12 8.06
C GLN A 47 20.93 -0.95 7.55
N PRO A 48 21.61 -2.02 7.11
CA PRO A 48 23.02 -1.96 6.70
C PRO A 48 23.24 -1.08 5.46
N ASP A 49 22.31 -1.12 4.51
CA ASP A 49 22.46 -0.50 3.19
C ASP A 49 21.63 0.78 3.02
N ILE A 50 21.23 1.42 4.14
CA ILE A 50 20.33 2.59 4.09
C ILE A 50 20.91 3.75 3.28
N ASP A 51 22.23 3.88 3.28
CA ASP A 51 22.99 4.93 2.58
C ASP A 51 23.46 4.52 1.18
N ALA A 52 23.10 3.32 0.69
CA ALA A 52 23.56 2.80 -0.60
C ALA A 52 23.17 3.68 -1.81
N HIS A 53 22.13 4.49 -1.66
CA HIS A 53 21.66 5.39 -2.71
C HIS A 53 21.48 6.81 -2.19
N ALA A 54 21.86 7.79 -3.01
CA ALA A 54 21.71 9.21 -2.68
C ALA A 54 20.25 9.57 -2.46
N VAL A 55 20.02 10.46 -1.48
CA VAL A 55 18.74 11.14 -1.30
C VAL A 55 18.85 12.52 -1.93
N LEU A 56 18.01 12.80 -2.90
CA LEU A 56 18.01 14.11 -3.55
C LEU A 56 17.35 15.16 -2.64
N PRO A 57 17.70 16.45 -2.81
CA PRO A 57 17.02 17.52 -2.10
C PRO A 57 15.50 17.52 -2.36
N GLU A 58 14.74 18.02 -1.40
CA GLU A 58 13.26 18.05 -1.41
C GLU A 58 12.63 18.65 -2.67
N HIS A 59 13.37 19.52 -3.34
CA HIS A 59 12.93 20.23 -4.57
C HIS A 59 13.40 19.57 -5.87
N SER A 60 13.97 18.38 -5.83
CA SER A 60 14.52 17.68 -7.01
C SER A 60 13.46 17.14 -7.97
N GLY A 61 12.20 17.27 -7.66
CA GLY A 61 11.05 16.92 -8.49
C GLY A 61 9.79 16.81 -7.66
N GLU A 62 8.72 17.39 -8.15
CA GLU A 62 7.41 17.25 -7.51
C GLU A 62 6.64 16.12 -8.18
N VAL A 63 6.06 15.25 -7.36
CA VAL A 63 5.16 14.20 -7.83
C VAL A 63 3.99 14.88 -8.57
N PRO A 64 3.62 14.40 -9.78
CA PRO A 64 2.54 15.01 -10.56
C PRO A 64 1.24 15.12 -9.76
N VAL A 65 0.50 16.19 -9.99
CA VAL A 65 -0.82 16.44 -9.38
C VAL A 65 -1.89 16.27 -10.45
N ILE A 66 -2.86 15.40 -10.18
CA ILE A 66 -4.02 15.11 -11.01
C ILE A 66 -5.26 15.67 -10.31
N ASP A 67 -6.02 16.47 -11.03
CA ASP A 67 -7.29 17.00 -10.56
C ASP A 67 -8.44 16.13 -11.04
N LEU A 68 -9.10 15.40 -10.11
CA LEU A 68 -10.20 14.51 -10.47
C LEU A 68 -11.37 15.28 -11.08
N SER A 69 -11.64 16.50 -10.66
CA SER A 69 -12.71 17.31 -11.23
C SER A 69 -12.48 17.63 -12.71
N ASN A 70 -11.20 17.82 -13.09
CA ASN A 70 -10.81 18.02 -14.49
C ASN A 70 -10.92 16.73 -15.32
N LEU A 71 -10.65 15.56 -14.72
CA LEU A 71 -10.88 14.28 -15.39
C LEU A 71 -12.37 14.01 -15.66
N LEU A 72 -13.25 14.50 -14.78
CA LEU A 72 -14.69 14.36 -14.90
C LEU A 72 -15.35 15.42 -15.83
N SER A 73 -14.64 16.51 -16.14
CA SER A 73 -15.17 17.58 -17.01
C SER A 73 -14.87 17.29 -18.49
N PRO A 74 -15.90 17.33 -19.37
CA PRO A 74 -15.70 17.15 -20.81
C PRO A 74 -14.71 18.13 -21.44
N GLU A 75 -14.57 19.34 -20.86
CA GLU A 75 -13.75 20.42 -21.40
C GLU A 75 -12.25 20.23 -21.11
N SER A 76 -11.91 19.54 -20.00
CA SER A 76 -10.52 19.39 -19.52
C SER A 76 -10.02 17.94 -19.49
N VAL A 77 -10.89 16.95 -19.69
CA VAL A 77 -10.57 15.53 -19.54
C VAL A 77 -9.38 15.06 -20.38
N GLU A 78 -9.25 15.53 -21.63
CA GLU A 78 -8.15 15.09 -22.51
C GLU A 78 -6.79 15.61 -22.00
N ALA A 79 -6.72 16.87 -21.56
CA ALA A 79 -5.50 17.44 -21.02
C ALA A 79 -5.12 16.78 -19.69
N GLU A 80 -6.10 16.52 -18.81
CA GLU A 80 -5.83 15.90 -17.51
C GLU A 80 -5.51 14.40 -17.64
N ALA A 81 -6.15 13.69 -18.59
CA ALA A 81 -5.82 12.30 -18.91
C ALA A 81 -4.39 12.18 -19.46
N ALA A 82 -3.92 13.14 -20.26
CA ALA A 82 -2.53 13.16 -20.71
C ALA A 82 -1.54 13.31 -19.54
N LYS A 83 -1.87 14.15 -18.54
CA LYS A 83 -1.07 14.25 -17.29
C LYS A 83 -1.09 12.93 -16.50
N LEU A 84 -2.25 12.28 -16.39
CA LEU A 84 -2.38 10.99 -15.72
C LEU A 84 -1.53 9.92 -16.43
N ARG A 85 -1.59 9.85 -17.77
CA ARG A 85 -0.74 8.96 -18.57
C ARG A 85 0.74 9.19 -18.27
N PHE A 86 1.18 10.44 -18.30
CA PHE A 86 2.56 10.81 -17.97
C PHE A 86 2.95 10.43 -16.54
N ALA A 87 2.07 10.68 -15.58
CA ALA A 87 2.29 10.35 -14.18
C ALA A 87 2.47 8.83 -13.95
N CYS A 88 1.60 8.01 -14.55
CA CYS A 88 1.69 6.55 -14.46
C CYS A 88 2.93 6.00 -15.18
N ALA A 89 3.30 6.55 -16.35
CA ALA A 89 4.40 6.05 -17.17
C ALA A 89 5.77 6.46 -16.62
N GLU A 90 5.93 7.72 -16.19
CA GLU A 90 7.24 8.28 -15.85
C GLU A 90 7.51 8.33 -14.35
N TRP A 91 6.45 8.45 -13.53
CA TRP A 91 6.59 8.58 -12.09
C TRP A 91 6.08 7.35 -11.33
N GLY A 92 5.07 6.65 -11.85
CA GLY A 92 4.38 5.58 -11.14
C GLY A 92 3.66 6.04 -9.87
N PHE A 93 3.73 7.34 -9.58
CA PHE A 93 3.15 8.04 -8.43
C PHE A 93 2.51 9.34 -8.86
N PHE A 94 1.38 9.71 -8.26
CA PHE A 94 0.74 11.00 -8.44
C PHE A 94 -0.13 11.36 -7.23
N GLN A 95 -0.36 12.64 -7.03
CA GLN A 95 -1.27 13.16 -6.02
C GLN A 95 -2.62 13.47 -6.67
N VAL A 96 -3.72 13.11 -6.02
CA VAL A 96 -5.08 13.40 -6.51
C VAL A 96 -5.69 14.46 -5.61
N VAL A 97 -6.05 15.59 -6.22
CA VAL A 97 -6.83 16.65 -5.59
C VAL A 97 -8.26 16.63 -6.10
N ASN A 98 -9.18 17.31 -5.41
CA ASN A 98 -10.61 17.31 -5.73
C ASN A 98 -11.15 15.87 -5.88
N HIS A 99 -10.66 14.97 -5.01
CA HIS A 99 -10.89 13.52 -5.06
C HIS A 99 -12.32 13.10 -4.72
N GLY A 100 -13.17 14.02 -4.28
CA GLY A 100 -14.59 13.79 -4.03
C GLY A 100 -14.93 13.07 -2.73
N ILE A 101 -13.94 12.61 -1.94
CA ILE A 101 -14.19 12.06 -0.61
C ILE A 101 -14.57 13.20 0.33
N PRO A 102 -15.70 13.12 1.08
CA PRO A 102 -16.11 14.16 1.99
C PRO A 102 -15.06 14.45 3.07
N ASP A 103 -14.86 15.73 3.39
CA ASP A 103 -13.90 16.17 4.41
C ASP A 103 -14.17 15.56 5.79
N GLU A 104 -15.45 15.32 6.11
CA GLU A 104 -15.88 14.66 7.34
C GLU A 104 -15.32 13.23 7.42
N VAL A 105 -15.46 12.44 6.36
CA VAL A 105 -14.91 11.06 6.28
C VAL A 105 -13.40 11.06 6.47
N ILE A 106 -12.68 12.01 5.85
CA ILE A 106 -11.23 12.16 6.01
C ILE A 106 -10.87 12.55 7.45
N THR A 107 -11.64 13.44 8.05
CA THR A 107 -11.41 13.92 9.42
C THR A 107 -11.64 12.82 10.43
N ASP A 108 -12.75 12.09 10.31
CA ASP A 108 -13.15 11.04 11.24
C ASP A 108 -12.16 9.87 11.22
N ILE A 109 -11.79 9.38 10.04
CA ILE A 109 -10.80 8.30 9.93
C ILE A 109 -9.44 8.71 10.49
N LYS A 110 -8.98 9.95 10.23
CA LYS A 110 -7.73 10.46 10.80
C LYS A 110 -7.76 10.48 12.32
N GLN A 111 -8.83 10.98 12.91
CA GLN A 111 -8.98 11.04 14.36
C GLN A 111 -9.03 9.65 15.00
N ASP A 112 -9.80 8.74 14.42
CA ASP A 112 -9.99 7.41 14.99
C ASP A 112 -8.71 6.55 14.91
N ILE A 113 -7.94 6.67 13.83
CA ILE A 113 -6.64 6.02 13.75
C ILE A 113 -5.65 6.59 14.79
N GLN A 114 -5.61 7.91 14.97
CA GLN A 114 -4.79 8.53 16.02
C GLN A 114 -5.19 8.02 17.41
N LYS A 115 -6.48 8.02 17.73
CA LYS A 115 -7.02 7.50 19.01
C LYS A 115 -6.68 6.02 19.20
N PHE A 116 -6.82 5.19 18.15
CA PHE A 116 -6.49 3.77 18.22
C PHE A 116 -5.04 3.53 18.62
N PHE A 117 -4.07 4.22 17.99
CA PHE A 117 -2.66 4.05 18.34
C PHE A 117 -2.30 4.61 19.72
N GLN A 118 -3.12 5.51 20.29
CA GLN A 118 -2.97 6.01 21.65
C GLN A 118 -3.57 5.08 22.72
N LEU A 119 -4.33 4.06 22.35
CA LEU A 119 -4.88 3.08 23.30
C LEU A 119 -3.75 2.31 24.03
N PRO A 120 -4.02 1.82 25.25
CA PRO A 120 -3.10 0.92 25.93
C PRO A 120 -2.73 -0.29 25.06
N LEU A 121 -1.50 -0.78 25.22
CA LEU A 121 -1.00 -1.89 24.41
C LEU A 121 -1.87 -3.16 24.53
N GLU A 122 -2.38 -3.44 25.74
CA GLU A 122 -3.26 -4.58 26.01
C GLU A 122 -4.53 -4.53 25.17
N VAL A 123 -5.11 -3.34 25.00
CA VAL A 123 -6.31 -3.12 24.19
C VAL A 123 -6.01 -3.37 22.71
N LYS A 124 -4.87 -2.84 22.22
CA LYS A 124 -4.43 -3.06 20.84
C LYS A 124 -4.11 -4.54 20.57
N ASN A 125 -3.48 -5.22 21.51
CA ASN A 125 -3.12 -6.64 21.42
C ASN A 125 -4.34 -7.58 21.40
N ALA A 126 -5.52 -7.13 21.83
CA ALA A 126 -6.75 -7.90 21.64
C ALA A 126 -7.06 -8.15 20.15
N TYR A 127 -6.52 -7.31 19.26
CA TYR A 127 -6.64 -7.40 17.80
C TYR A 127 -5.33 -7.84 17.13
N ALA A 128 -4.45 -8.50 17.88
CA ALA A 128 -3.14 -8.90 17.38
C ALA A 128 -3.24 -9.80 16.15
N GLN A 129 -2.27 -9.65 15.26
CA GLN A 129 -2.11 -10.50 14.10
C GLN A 129 -1.96 -11.96 14.53
N ARG A 130 -2.69 -12.86 13.87
CA ARG A 130 -2.62 -14.30 14.11
C ARG A 130 -1.60 -14.96 13.17
N PRO A 131 -0.97 -16.05 13.59
CA PRO A 131 -0.04 -16.78 12.72
C PRO A 131 -0.69 -17.15 11.39
N GLY A 132 -0.01 -16.84 10.29
CA GLY A 132 -0.48 -17.12 8.93
C GLY A 132 -1.49 -16.13 8.37
N ASP A 133 -1.90 -15.09 9.11
CA ASP A 133 -2.82 -14.04 8.63
C ASP A 133 -2.10 -12.71 8.36
N LEU A 134 -2.61 -11.95 7.39
CA LEU A 134 -2.14 -10.60 7.10
C LEU A 134 -2.84 -9.54 7.95
N GLN A 135 -3.99 -9.86 8.53
CA GLN A 135 -4.82 -8.95 9.29
C GLN A 135 -4.39 -8.85 10.75
N GLY A 136 -4.75 -7.76 11.38
CA GLY A 136 -4.56 -7.54 12.80
C GLY A 136 -3.48 -6.50 13.11
N TYR A 137 -3.28 -6.29 14.41
CA TYR A 137 -2.31 -5.37 14.98
C TYR A 137 -0.96 -6.06 15.19
N GLY A 138 0.14 -5.42 14.76
CA GLY A 138 1.49 -5.95 14.91
C GLY A 138 2.48 -5.31 13.97
N GLN A 139 3.43 -6.10 13.48
CA GLN A 139 4.37 -5.72 12.43
C GLN A 139 4.15 -6.61 11.19
N ALA A 140 4.37 -6.04 10.01
CA ALA A 140 4.24 -6.79 8.77
C ALA A 140 5.54 -7.52 8.42
N PHE A 141 5.39 -8.72 7.82
CA PHE A 141 6.46 -9.41 7.08
C PHE A 141 7.66 -9.85 7.89
N VAL A 142 7.49 -10.20 9.14
CA VAL A 142 8.54 -10.81 9.94
C VAL A 142 8.55 -12.32 9.69
N VAL A 143 9.53 -12.80 8.97
CA VAL A 143 9.62 -14.21 8.54
C VAL A 143 10.76 -14.98 9.21
N SER A 144 11.67 -14.27 9.90
CA SER A 144 12.85 -14.86 10.56
C SER A 144 13.26 -14.03 11.77
N ASP A 145 13.87 -14.69 12.78
CA ASP A 145 14.40 -14.02 13.96
C ASP A 145 15.64 -13.15 13.65
N ASP A 146 16.38 -13.51 12.62
CA ASP A 146 17.60 -12.78 12.20
C ASP A 146 17.31 -11.63 11.21
N GLN A 147 16.06 -11.50 10.77
CA GLN A 147 15.65 -10.47 9.82
C GLN A 147 15.77 -9.07 10.42
N LYS A 148 16.24 -8.11 9.62
CA LYS A 148 16.11 -6.70 9.95
C LYS A 148 14.64 -6.27 9.90
N LEU A 149 14.22 -5.47 10.86
CA LEU A 149 12.84 -5.04 11.06
C LEU A 149 12.61 -3.61 10.60
N ASP A 150 11.37 -3.31 10.26
CA ASP A 150 10.89 -1.96 10.01
C ASP A 150 10.49 -1.27 11.31
N TRP A 151 10.81 0.02 11.45
CA TRP A 151 10.52 0.85 12.63
C TRP A 151 9.07 1.34 12.59
N SER A 152 8.13 0.42 12.74
CA SER A 152 6.71 0.74 12.68
C SER A 152 5.85 -0.32 13.37
N ASP A 153 4.70 0.11 13.86
CA ASP A 153 3.59 -0.75 14.21
C ASP A 153 2.42 -0.48 13.25
N LEU A 154 1.57 -1.45 13.03
CA LEU A 154 0.44 -1.30 12.14
C LEU A 154 -0.79 -2.07 12.60
N ILE A 155 -1.94 -1.70 12.07
CA ILE A 155 -3.11 -2.57 12.01
C ILE A 155 -3.56 -2.69 10.57
N ALA A 156 -3.89 -3.90 10.15
CA ALA A 156 -4.27 -4.20 8.78
C ALA A 156 -5.60 -4.96 8.74
N LEU A 157 -6.49 -4.55 7.83
CA LEU A 157 -7.86 -5.07 7.74
C LEU A 157 -8.26 -5.28 6.28
N PHE A 158 -8.89 -6.41 5.97
CA PHE A 158 -9.65 -6.55 4.72
C PHE A 158 -10.97 -5.83 4.89
N THR A 159 -11.26 -4.87 4.01
CA THR A 159 -12.44 -4.01 4.08
C THR A 159 -13.45 -4.28 2.96
N GLN A 160 -12.99 -4.76 1.81
CA GLN A 160 -13.85 -5.14 0.69
C GLN A 160 -13.39 -6.47 0.07
N PRO A 161 -14.30 -7.33 -0.37
CA PRO A 161 -15.76 -7.24 -0.19
C PRO A 161 -16.18 -7.43 1.28
N THR A 162 -17.37 -6.94 1.63
CA THR A 162 -17.88 -7.03 3.01
C THR A 162 -18.14 -8.47 3.45
N GLN A 163 -18.49 -9.33 2.49
CA GLN A 163 -18.67 -10.76 2.73
C GLN A 163 -17.31 -11.42 3.05
N GLY A 164 -17.25 -12.11 4.17
CA GLY A 164 -16.05 -12.81 4.60
C GLY A 164 -15.07 -11.95 5.42
N ARG A 165 -15.43 -10.71 5.81
CA ARG A 165 -14.68 -9.94 6.81
C ARG A 165 -14.61 -10.70 8.13
N ASP A 166 -13.43 -10.78 8.72
CA ASP A 166 -13.27 -11.25 10.10
C ASP A 166 -13.32 -10.05 11.05
N MET A 167 -14.51 -9.82 11.62
CA MET A 167 -14.75 -8.70 12.55
C MET A 167 -13.96 -8.85 13.87
N SER A 168 -13.35 -9.99 14.16
CA SER A 168 -12.51 -10.17 15.35
C SER A 168 -11.19 -9.39 15.28
N TYR A 169 -10.77 -8.96 14.08
CA TYR A 169 -9.62 -8.07 13.89
C TYR A 169 -10.00 -6.57 13.97
N TRP A 170 -11.31 -6.26 13.91
CA TRP A 170 -11.78 -4.88 13.84
C TRP A 170 -11.94 -4.26 15.22
N PRO A 171 -11.15 -3.25 15.61
CA PRO A 171 -11.24 -2.60 16.90
C PRO A 171 -12.64 -2.10 17.23
N ALA A 172 -13.06 -2.31 18.49
CA ALA A 172 -14.28 -1.72 19.02
C ALA A 172 -14.02 -0.34 19.68
N GLN A 173 -12.75 0.05 19.80
CA GLN A 173 -12.34 1.33 20.37
C GLN A 173 -11.37 2.05 19.42
N PRO A 174 -11.52 3.37 19.23
CA PRO A 174 -12.62 4.19 19.76
C PRO A 174 -13.98 3.73 19.21
N ASP A 175 -15.09 4.07 19.86
CA ASP A 175 -16.44 3.59 19.52
C ASP A 175 -16.85 3.87 18.06
N THR A 176 -16.29 4.91 17.47
CA THR A 176 -16.51 5.33 16.08
C THR A 176 -15.62 4.60 15.06
N PHE A 177 -14.57 3.89 15.50
CA PHE A 177 -13.53 3.30 14.63
C PHE A 177 -14.09 2.47 13.48
N ARG A 178 -15.01 1.56 13.76
CA ARG A 178 -15.59 0.67 12.74
C ARG A 178 -16.35 1.44 11.68
N ASN A 179 -17.10 2.45 12.10
CA ASN A 179 -17.86 3.32 11.21
C ASN A 179 -16.95 4.14 10.31
N SER A 180 -15.94 4.80 10.90
CA SER A 180 -14.97 5.61 10.14
C SER A 180 -14.20 4.77 9.12
N VAL A 181 -13.80 3.55 9.49
CA VAL A 181 -13.14 2.61 8.56
C VAL A 181 -14.09 2.18 7.45
N GLU A 182 -15.35 1.90 7.75
CA GLU A 182 -16.36 1.52 6.75
C GLU A 182 -16.59 2.64 5.73
N GLU A 183 -16.88 3.85 6.20
CA GLU A 183 -17.16 5.00 5.34
C GLU A 183 -15.94 5.37 4.48
N TYR A 184 -14.74 5.43 5.09
CA TYR A 184 -13.51 5.68 4.35
C TYR A 184 -13.23 4.60 3.30
N SER A 185 -13.40 3.33 3.65
CA SER A 185 -13.24 2.19 2.75
C SER A 185 -14.11 2.31 1.50
N LEU A 186 -15.39 2.66 1.69
CA LEU A 186 -16.35 2.82 0.59
C LEU A 186 -15.98 3.99 -0.33
N GLU A 187 -15.61 5.14 0.24
CA GLU A 187 -15.27 6.33 -0.55
C GLU A 187 -13.96 6.13 -1.33
N VAL A 188 -12.95 5.52 -0.71
CA VAL A 188 -11.68 5.21 -1.40
C VAL A 188 -11.88 4.15 -2.49
N MET A 189 -12.80 3.20 -2.31
CA MET A 189 -13.17 2.24 -3.36
C MET A 189 -13.81 2.94 -4.57
N LYS A 190 -14.71 3.91 -4.35
CA LYS A 190 -15.29 4.72 -5.43
C LYS A 190 -14.21 5.51 -6.18
N LEU A 191 -13.27 6.10 -5.46
CA LEU A 191 -12.13 6.80 -6.06
C LEU A 191 -11.27 5.87 -6.91
N ALA A 192 -10.93 4.69 -6.39
CA ALA A 192 -10.17 3.68 -7.12
C ALA A 192 -10.88 3.26 -8.41
N HIS A 193 -12.21 3.05 -8.33
CA HIS A 193 -13.02 2.74 -9.51
C HIS A 193 -12.95 3.86 -10.56
N SER A 194 -13.15 5.12 -10.14
CA SER A 194 -13.07 6.27 -11.05
C SER A 194 -11.69 6.37 -11.71
N LEU A 195 -10.62 6.22 -10.93
CA LEU A 195 -9.25 6.24 -11.47
C LEU A 195 -9.01 5.13 -12.49
N ASN A 196 -9.53 3.92 -12.24
CA ASN A 196 -9.37 2.80 -13.17
C ASN A 196 -10.06 3.04 -14.53
N VAL A 197 -11.21 3.73 -14.56
CA VAL A 197 -11.86 4.13 -15.81
C VAL A 197 -10.94 5.06 -16.63
N PHE A 198 -10.33 6.04 -15.98
CA PHE A 198 -9.40 6.96 -16.67
C PHE A 198 -8.06 6.28 -17.02
N ILE A 199 -7.56 5.39 -16.18
CA ILE A 199 -6.37 4.58 -16.49
C ILE A 199 -6.62 3.71 -17.73
N ALA A 200 -7.78 3.05 -17.84
CA ALA A 200 -8.15 2.31 -19.03
C ALA A 200 -8.16 3.20 -20.28
N LYS A 201 -8.81 4.37 -20.18
CA LYS A 201 -8.82 5.37 -21.25
C LYS A 201 -7.41 5.79 -21.67
N THR A 202 -6.50 6.00 -20.71
CA THR A 202 -5.11 6.40 -21.00
C THR A 202 -4.25 5.28 -21.56
N LEU A 203 -4.66 4.01 -21.39
CA LEU A 203 -4.06 2.83 -22.03
C LEU A 203 -4.68 2.51 -23.40
N ASP A 204 -5.71 3.25 -23.83
CA ASP A 204 -6.50 3.02 -25.04
C ASP A 204 -7.17 1.64 -25.03
N VAL A 205 -7.70 1.21 -23.86
CA VAL A 205 -8.43 -0.06 -23.68
C VAL A 205 -9.83 0.17 -23.14
N ALA A 206 -10.70 -0.82 -23.33
CA ALA A 206 -12.05 -0.76 -22.78
C ALA A 206 -12.03 -0.76 -21.24
N PRO A 207 -12.78 0.12 -20.55
CA PRO A 207 -12.80 0.19 -19.09
C PRO A 207 -13.15 -1.14 -18.40
N GLU A 208 -13.94 -1.97 -19.04
CA GLU A 208 -14.37 -3.29 -18.56
C GLU A 208 -13.19 -4.24 -18.33
N LEU A 209 -12.07 -4.06 -19.04
CA LEU A 209 -10.85 -4.86 -18.84
C LEU A 209 -10.17 -4.60 -17.49
N LEU A 210 -10.44 -3.44 -16.89
CA LEU A 210 -9.90 -3.04 -15.58
C LEU A 210 -10.96 -3.12 -14.46
N ALA A 211 -12.24 -3.34 -14.80
CA ALA A 211 -13.33 -3.23 -13.84
C ALA A 211 -13.24 -4.24 -12.68
N ASP A 212 -12.73 -5.45 -12.94
CA ASP A 212 -12.56 -6.51 -11.94
C ASP A 212 -11.16 -6.52 -11.28
N LYS A 213 -10.32 -5.53 -11.53
CA LYS A 213 -8.92 -5.49 -11.02
C LYS A 213 -8.78 -4.80 -9.66
N HIS A 214 -9.87 -4.34 -9.08
CA HIS A 214 -9.88 -3.65 -7.76
C HIS A 214 -11.08 -4.06 -6.89
N VAL A 215 -11.48 -5.32 -6.98
CA VAL A 215 -12.66 -5.85 -6.28
C VAL A 215 -12.42 -6.13 -4.81
N ALA A 216 -11.18 -6.31 -4.40
CA ALA A 216 -10.82 -6.46 -3.01
C ALA A 216 -9.97 -5.27 -2.54
N GLN A 217 -10.18 -4.88 -1.29
CA GLN A 217 -9.46 -3.78 -0.65
C GLN A 217 -8.91 -4.23 0.69
N PHE A 218 -7.65 -3.89 0.91
CA PHE A 218 -6.93 -4.11 2.13
C PHE A 218 -6.41 -2.78 2.66
N LEU A 219 -6.84 -2.37 3.86
CA LEU A 219 -6.36 -1.16 4.51
C LEU A 219 -5.22 -1.50 5.48
N ARG A 220 -4.11 -0.79 5.37
CA ARG A 220 -3.00 -0.83 6.33
C ARG A 220 -2.83 0.56 6.94
N MET A 221 -3.10 0.66 8.22
CA MET A 221 -2.92 1.84 9.04
C MET A 221 -1.58 1.70 9.76
N SER A 222 -0.63 2.58 9.47
CA SER A 222 0.74 2.49 9.96
C SER A 222 1.07 3.62 10.90
N TYR A 223 1.75 3.29 12.00
CA TYR A 223 2.29 4.20 12.99
C TYR A 223 3.80 4.08 13.02
N TYR A 224 4.48 5.19 12.83
CA TYR A 224 5.92 5.30 12.81
C TYR A 224 6.36 6.19 13.99
N PRO A 225 6.78 5.60 15.12
CA PRO A 225 7.25 6.39 16.25
C PRO A 225 8.53 7.17 15.92
N PRO A 226 8.80 8.29 16.60
CA PRO A 226 10.07 8.97 16.46
C PRO A 226 11.23 8.08 16.92
N CYS A 227 12.39 8.25 16.29
CA CYS A 227 13.63 7.59 16.72
C CYS A 227 14.69 8.67 16.94
N THR A 228 14.97 9.00 18.20
CA THR A 228 15.94 10.04 18.56
C THR A 228 17.38 9.57 18.46
N SER A 229 17.64 8.28 18.74
CA SER A 229 18.99 7.72 18.84
C SER A 229 19.68 7.60 17.47
N MET A 230 19.03 6.99 16.49
CA MET A 230 19.61 6.74 15.17
C MET A 230 18.58 6.88 14.02
N PRO A 231 17.95 8.06 13.83
CA PRO A 231 16.86 8.20 12.87
C PRO A 231 17.29 7.94 11.42
N LYS A 232 18.58 8.15 11.10
CA LYS A 232 19.16 7.93 9.78
C LYS A 232 19.59 6.47 9.52
N LYS A 233 19.51 5.61 10.51
CA LYS A 233 19.92 4.20 10.40
C LYS A 233 18.75 3.22 10.40
N VAL A 234 17.54 3.71 10.67
CA VAL A 234 16.33 2.91 10.69
C VAL A 234 15.37 3.38 9.59
N LEU A 235 14.55 2.45 9.08
CA LEU A 235 13.48 2.75 8.14
C LEU A 235 12.14 2.41 8.77
N GLY A 236 11.14 3.25 8.55
CA GLY A 236 9.75 2.96 8.92
C GLY A 236 9.16 1.87 8.07
N PHE A 237 9.56 1.82 6.81
CA PHE A 237 9.25 0.73 5.90
C PHE A 237 10.37 0.56 4.88
N SER A 238 10.85 -0.66 4.73
CA SER A 238 11.96 -1.01 3.85
C SER A 238 11.61 -0.82 2.36
N PRO A 239 12.60 -0.62 1.47
CA PRO A 239 12.39 -0.47 0.03
C PRO A 239 11.57 -1.61 -0.56
N HIS A 240 10.49 -1.28 -1.26
CA HIS A 240 9.58 -2.23 -1.92
C HIS A 240 8.79 -1.56 -3.04
N SER A 241 8.22 -2.36 -3.93
CA SER A 241 7.06 -1.99 -4.76
C SER A 241 5.79 -2.60 -4.17
N ASP A 242 4.62 -2.14 -4.58
CA ASP A 242 3.36 -2.69 -4.11
C ASP A 242 2.85 -3.81 -5.01
N GLY A 243 2.49 -4.95 -4.42
CA GLY A 243 1.89 -6.08 -5.14
C GLY A 243 0.42 -5.89 -5.50
N SER A 244 -0.13 -4.69 -5.35
CA SER A 244 -1.50 -4.31 -5.70
C SER A 244 -1.65 -3.99 -7.18
N PHE A 245 -2.89 -3.66 -7.58
CA PHE A 245 -3.20 -3.01 -8.85
C PHE A 245 -2.98 -1.49 -8.73
N LEU A 246 -3.62 -0.86 -7.75
CA LEU A 246 -3.40 0.51 -7.30
C LEU A 246 -3.31 0.56 -5.78
N THR A 247 -2.50 1.48 -5.27
CA THR A 247 -2.50 1.86 -3.85
C THR A 247 -2.89 3.33 -3.72
N ILE A 248 -3.79 3.62 -2.77
CA ILE A 248 -4.19 4.99 -2.44
C ILE A 248 -3.79 5.24 -0.99
N LEU A 249 -2.94 6.25 -0.79
CA LEU A 249 -2.37 6.61 0.51
C LEU A 249 -2.97 7.92 1.02
N LEU A 250 -3.46 7.90 2.25
CA LEU A 250 -3.81 9.09 3.04
C LEU A 250 -2.73 9.34 4.09
N GLU A 251 -2.13 10.50 4.06
CA GLU A 251 -1.26 11.01 5.14
C GLU A 251 -2.15 11.56 6.26
N ILE A 252 -2.04 10.97 7.46
CA ILE A 252 -2.85 11.38 8.61
C ILE A 252 -2.32 12.69 9.20
N ASN A 253 -1.00 12.80 9.31
CA ASN A 253 -0.32 14.00 9.74
C ASN A 253 0.72 14.43 8.69
N SER A 254 1.08 15.70 8.68
CA SER A 254 1.99 16.28 7.67
C SER A 254 3.48 16.02 7.98
N VAL A 255 3.79 14.84 8.52
CA VAL A 255 5.17 14.44 8.78
C VAL A 255 5.72 13.69 7.58
N GLN A 256 6.70 14.28 6.92
CA GLN A 256 7.35 13.67 5.78
C GLN A 256 8.08 12.38 6.17
N GLY A 257 8.02 11.37 5.30
CA GLY A 257 8.72 10.10 5.49
C GLY A 257 8.80 9.29 4.19
N LEU A 258 7.80 9.41 3.32
CA LEU A 258 7.78 8.67 2.06
C LEU A 258 8.85 9.17 1.10
N GLN A 259 9.59 8.23 0.51
CA GLN A 259 10.56 8.46 -0.56
C GLN A 259 10.30 7.47 -1.69
N ILE A 260 10.35 7.94 -2.94
CA ILE A 260 10.25 7.12 -4.14
C ILE A 260 11.62 7.02 -4.82
N ARG A 261 11.91 5.87 -5.45
CA ARG A 261 13.18 5.66 -6.15
C ARG A 261 13.06 5.99 -7.62
N ARG A 262 13.81 6.97 -8.08
CA ARG A 262 13.84 7.37 -9.49
C ARG A 262 15.26 7.64 -9.94
N SER A 263 15.64 7.13 -11.12
CA SER A 263 16.99 7.28 -11.68
C SER A 263 18.12 6.93 -10.70
N GLY A 264 17.91 5.90 -9.87
CA GLY A 264 18.90 5.42 -8.90
C GLY A 264 19.00 6.22 -7.60
N ALA A 265 18.19 7.26 -7.41
CA ALA A 265 18.19 8.10 -6.21
C ALA A 265 16.81 8.10 -5.53
N TRP A 266 16.79 8.43 -4.24
CA TRP A 266 15.57 8.59 -3.45
C TRP A 266 15.07 10.03 -3.53
N ILE A 267 13.82 10.22 -3.93
CA ILE A 267 13.13 11.52 -3.99
C ILE A 267 12.12 11.58 -2.85
N PRO A 268 12.25 12.52 -1.91
CA PRO A 268 11.24 12.74 -0.87
C PRO A 268 9.92 13.19 -1.47
N VAL A 269 8.82 12.58 -1.03
CA VAL A 269 7.46 12.99 -1.43
C VAL A 269 6.91 13.95 -0.38
N LYS A 270 6.59 15.17 -0.78
CA LYS A 270 6.02 16.16 0.13
C LYS A 270 4.53 15.89 0.35
N PRO A 271 4.10 15.68 1.60
CA PRO A 271 2.68 15.52 1.91
C PRO A 271 1.88 16.76 1.54
N ARG A 272 0.71 16.56 0.95
CA ARG A 272 -0.30 17.61 0.72
C ARG A 272 -1.54 17.30 1.54
N HIS A 273 -2.05 18.29 2.26
CA HIS A 273 -3.22 18.13 3.13
C HIS A 273 -4.54 17.93 2.38
N ASP A 274 -4.59 18.42 1.13
CA ASP A 274 -5.74 18.44 0.22
C ASP A 274 -5.69 17.31 -0.83
N ALA A 275 -4.78 16.37 -0.69
CA ALA A 275 -4.57 15.32 -1.69
C ALA A 275 -4.44 13.93 -1.07
N LEU A 276 -4.82 12.94 -1.87
CA LEU A 276 -4.44 11.55 -1.67
C LEU A 276 -3.29 11.20 -2.62
N LEU A 277 -2.30 10.45 -2.13
CA LEU A 277 -1.24 9.95 -2.99
C LEU A 277 -1.64 8.61 -3.59
N VAL A 278 -1.42 8.44 -4.88
CA VAL A 278 -1.74 7.20 -5.61
C VAL A 278 -0.48 6.65 -6.25
N ASN A 279 -0.29 5.34 -6.17
CA ASN A 279 0.77 4.68 -6.92
C ASN A 279 0.29 3.47 -7.70
N VAL A 280 0.94 3.27 -8.82
CA VAL A 280 0.84 2.07 -9.66
C VAL A 280 1.45 0.89 -8.92
N GLY A 281 0.71 -0.21 -8.86
CA GLY A 281 1.21 -1.47 -8.30
C GLY A 281 1.74 -2.41 -9.39
N ASP A 282 2.39 -3.48 -8.94
CA ASP A 282 3.04 -4.46 -9.80
C ASP A 282 2.07 -5.11 -10.80
N LEU A 283 0.82 -5.38 -10.35
CA LEU A 283 -0.18 -6.01 -11.22
C LEU A 283 -0.62 -5.08 -12.36
N LEU A 284 -0.67 -3.76 -12.15
CA LEU A 284 -0.92 -2.80 -13.22
C LEU A 284 0.29 -2.65 -14.15
N GLU A 285 1.54 -2.72 -13.63
CA GLU A 285 2.73 -2.74 -14.48
C GLU A 285 2.74 -3.96 -15.39
N ILE A 286 2.43 -5.15 -14.87
CA ILE A 286 2.31 -6.38 -15.67
C ILE A 286 1.21 -6.22 -16.72
N MET A 287 0.02 -5.79 -16.32
CA MET A 287 -1.13 -5.67 -17.19
C MET A 287 -0.93 -4.62 -18.29
N SER A 288 -0.28 -3.50 -17.98
CA SER A 288 0.07 -2.47 -18.97
C SER A 288 1.27 -2.84 -19.84
N ASN A 289 1.79 -4.06 -19.74
CA ASN A 289 3.01 -4.52 -20.42
C ASN A 289 4.20 -3.58 -20.17
N GLY A 290 4.32 -3.04 -18.95
CA GLY A 290 5.40 -2.14 -18.55
C GLY A 290 5.25 -0.69 -19.04
N LYS A 291 4.12 -0.31 -19.64
CA LYS A 291 3.84 1.09 -20.01
C LYS A 291 3.71 1.96 -18.77
N TYR A 292 3.09 1.45 -17.70
CA TYR A 292 2.99 2.10 -16.40
C TYR A 292 3.93 1.42 -15.41
N LYS A 293 4.52 2.20 -14.51
CA LYS A 293 5.64 1.74 -13.68
C LYS A 293 5.25 1.61 -12.22
N SER A 294 5.40 0.43 -11.67
CA SER A 294 5.39 0.21 -10.23
C SER A 294 6.75 0.63 -9.67
N ILE A 295 6.77 1.72 -8.92
CA ILE A 295 8.02 2.35 -8.45
C ILE A 295 8.36 1.87 -7.05
N GLU A 296 9.65 1.54 -6.85
CA GLU A 296 10.19 1.23 -5.54
C GLU A 296 10.12 2.45 -4.63
N HIS A 297 9.64 2.24 -3.41
CA HIS A 297 9.49 3.30 -2.42
C HIS A 297 9.80 2.80 -1.02
N ARG A 298 10.07 3.72 -0.09
CA ARG A 298 10.41 3.44 1.31
C ARG A 298 9.85 4.52 2.23
N VAL A 299 9.85 4.25 3.54
CA VAL A 299 9.49 5.24 4.55
C VAL A 299 10.68 5.47 5.49
N THR A 300 11.10 6.73 5.61
CA THR A 300 12.11 7.17 6.58
C THR A 300 11.45 7.62 7.87
N ILE A 301 12.24 7.69 8.96
CA ILE A 301 11.76 8.07 10.28
C ILE A 301 12.16 9.50 10.62
N ASN A 302 11.22 10.22 11.24
CA ASN A 302 11.52 11.52 11.84
C ASN A 302 12.09 11.34 13.26
N ALA A 303 13.09 12.14 13.62
CA ALA A 303 13.73 12.05 14.93
C ALA A 303 12.82 12.43 16.10
N HIS A 304 11.84 13.33 15.87
CA HIS A 304 11.10 13.99 16.95
C HIS A 304 9.58 13.90 16.81
N LYS A 305 9.07 13.53 15.64
CA LYS A 305 7.62 13.50 15.34
C LYS A 305 7.22 12.12 14.88
N GLU A 306 6.12 11.62 15.42
CA GLU A 306 5.45 10.45 14.90
C GLU A 306 4.85 10.73 13.52
N ARG A 307 4.81 9.72 12.66
CA ARG A 307 4.10 9.75 11.38
C ARG A 307 3.01 8.70 11.39
N LEU A 308 1.86 9.04 10.82
CA LEU A 308 0.75 8.11 10.62
C LEU A 308 0.25 8.18 9.18
N SER A 309 -0.12 7.03 8.63
CA SER A 309 -0.68 6.95 7.28
C SER A 309 -1.63 5.77 7.14
N ILE A 310 -2.53 5.86 6.15
CA ILE A 310 -3.42 4.77 5.74
C ILE A 310 -3.13 4.45 4.28
N SER A 311 -2.77 3.22 3.98
CA SER A 311 -2.61 2.70 2.62
C SER A 311 -3.79 1.80 2.29
N ALA A 312 -4.53 2.12 1.23
CA ALA A 312 -5.60 1.29 0.68
C ALA A 312 -5.07 0.56 -0.56
N PHE A 313 -4.84 -0.74 -0.42
CA PHE A 313 -4.40 -1.59 -1.52
C PHE A 313 -5.62 -2.16 -2.23
N HIS A 314 -5.72 -1.88 -3.52
CA HIS A 314 -6.78 -2.40 -4.38
C HIS A 314 -6.21 -3.55 -5.20
N VAL A 315 -6.86 -4.71 -5.10
CA VAL A 315 -6.37 -5.95 -5.71
C VAL A 315 -7.50 -6.66 -6.47
N PRO A 316 -7.17 -7.45 -7.51
CA PRO A 316 -8.13 -8.26 -8.24
C PRO A 316 -8.66 -9.41 -7.37
N ASN A 317 -9.60 -10.18 -7.93
CA ASN A 317 -10.00 -11.44 -7.34
C ASN A 317 -8.81 -12.36 -7.15
N TYR A 318 -8.78 -13.07 -6.01
CA TYR A 318 -7.70 -13.97 -5.65
C TYR A 318 -7.46 -15.09 -6.68
N ASP A 319 -8.54 -15.65 -7.22
CA ASP A 319 -8.50 -16.68 -8.27
C ASP A 319 -8.34 -16.09 -9.69
N GLY A 320 -8.08 -14.77 -9.79
CA GLY A 320 -7.97 -14.06 -11.05
C GLY A 320 -6.64 -14.29 -11.76
N ILE A 321 -6.60 -13.80 -13.00
CA ILE A 321 -5.42 -13.86 -13.87
C ILE A 321 -5.11 -12.44 -14.35
N ILE A 322 -3.83 -12.08 -14.35
CA ILE A 322 -3.32 -10.84 -14.94
C ILE A 322 -2.48 -11.20 -16.17
N SER A 323 -2.90 -10.67 -17.31
CA SER A 323 -2.18 -10.81 -18.58
C SER A 323 -1.82 -9.44 -19.14
N PRO A 324 -0.65 -9.29 -19.78
CA PRO A 324 -0.30 -8.08 -20.49
C PRO A 324 -1.32 -7.75 -21.60
N ILE A 325 -1.74 -6.49 -21.63
CA ILE A 325 -2.58 -5.96 -22.73
C ILE A 325 -1.64 -5.36 -23.77
N LEU A 326 -1.68 -5.90 -24.99
CA LEU A 326 -0.88 -5.43 -26.12
C LEU A 326 -1.72 -4.43 -26.94
N GLY A 327 -1.11 -3.29 -27.29
CA GLY A 327 -1.73 -2.28 -28.13
C GLY A 327 -1.83 -2.72 -29.60
N THR A 328 -0.90 -3.54 -30.06
CA THR A 328 -0.84 -4.12 -31.40
C THR A 328 -0.37 -5.56 -31.35
N THR A 329 -0.61 -6.32 -32.42
CA THR A 329 -0.14 -7.72 -32.55
C THR A 329 1.38 -7.81 -32.71
N GLU A 330 2.05 -6.71 -33.04
CA GLU A 330 3.51 -6.64 -33.20
C GLU A 330 4.23 -6.24 -31.89
N GLU A 331 3.48 -5.78 -30.89
CA GLU A 331 4.05 -5.39 -29.59
C GLU A 331 4.61 -6.62 -28.88
N LYS A 332 5.89 -6.57 -28.49
CA LYS A 332 6.54 -7.66 -27.76
C LYS A 332 6.01 -7.72 -26.31
N MET A 333 5.64 -8.90 -25.87
CA MET A 333 5.32 -9.13 -24.45
C MET A 333 6.60 -9.00 -23.60
N LEU A 334 6.53 -8.16 -22.56
CA LEU A 334 7.58 -7.97 -21.56
C LEU A 334 7.35 -8.81 -20.32
N TYR A 335 6.09 -9.14 -20.05
CA TYR A 335 5.65 -9.91 -18.88
C TYR A 335 4.91 -11.16 -19.31
N LYS A 336 4.99 -12.21 -18.50
CA LYS A 336 4.14 -13.39 -18.63
C LYS A 336 2.78 -13.15 -17.98
N THR A 337 1.80 -13.95 -18.36
CA THR A 337 0.54 -14.08 -17.63
C THR A 337 0.82 -14.69 -16.26
N VAL A 338 0.24 -14.12 -15.20
CA VAL A 338 0.39 -14.59 -13.81
C VAL A 338 -0.96 -14.82 -13.16
N GLY A 339 -1.08 -15.88 -12.36
CA GLY A 339 -2.18 -16.04 -11.44
C GLY A 339 -2.04 -15.07 -10.27
N VAL A 340 -3.14 -14.44 -9.85
CA VAL A 340 -3.11 -13.46 -8.74
C VAL A 340 -2.64 -14.12 -7.44
N GLU A 341 -3.13 -15.32 -7.12
CA GLU A 341 -2.68 -16.08 -5.95
C GLU A 341 -1.18 -16.39 -6.00
N GLU A 342 -0.69 -16.91 -7.13
CA GLU A 342 0.72 -17.24 -7.31
C GLU A 342 1.60 -16.01 -7.11
N TYR A 343 1.21 -14.89 -7.74
CA TYR A 343 1.94 -13.63 -7.60
C TYR A 343 1.95 -13.13 -6.16
N ALA A 344 0.80 -13.17 -5.49
CA ALA A 344 0.70 -12.76 -4.09
C ALA A 344 1.60 -13.59 -3.16
N ARG A 345 1.63 -14.91 -3.33
CA ARG A 345 2.52 -15.80 -2.55
C ARG A 345 4.00 -15.45 -2.77
N LEU A 346 4.40 -15.21 -4.00
CA LEU A 346 5.75 -14.78 -4.33
C LEU A 346 6.07 -13.40 -3.75
N TYR A 347 5.12 -12.46 -3.84
CA TYR A 347 5.27 -11.11 -3.31
C TYR A 347 5.51 -11.12 -1.79
N PHE A 348 4.68 -11.85 -1.03
CA PHE A 348 4.83 -11.91 0.42
C PHE A 348 6.07 -12.70 0.86
N ALA A 349 6.48 -13.71 0.10
CA ALA A 349 7.71 -14.46 0.39
C ALA A 349 8.99 -13.63 0.16
N ASN A 350 8.96 -12.66 -0.77
CA ASN A 350 10.14 -11.92 -1.21
C ASN A 350 10.05 -10.40 -0.94
N LYS A 351 9.07 -9.95 -0.15
CA LYS A 351 8.77 -8.53 0.01
C LYS A 351 9.97 -7.67 0.45
N LEU A 352 10.82 -8.22 1.30
CA LEU A 352 11.99 -7.50 1.82
C LEU A 352 13.17 -7.43 0.84
N GLU A 353 13.01 -8.00 -0.36
CA GLU A 353 14.02 -8.03 -1.40
C GLU A 353 13.71 -7.05 -2.56
N GLY A 354 12.91 -6.02 -2.31
CA GLY A 354 12.57 -4.98 -3.28
C GLY A 354 11.59 -5.46 -4.36
N LYS A 355 11.98 -5.40 -5.64
CA LYS A 355 11.12 -5.74 -6.81
C LYS A 355 11.20 -7.20 -7.27
N ARG A 356 11.70 -8.14 -6.49
CA ARG A 356 11.91 -9.52 -6.93
C ARG A 356 10.65 -10.23 -7.43
N ALA A 357 9.49 -9.97 -6.82
CA ALA A 357 8.25 -10.56 -7.30
C ALA A 357 7.91 -10.10 -8.72
N LEU A 358 8.10 -8.81 -9.03
CA LEU A 358 7.89 -8.27 -10.37
C LEU A 358 8.89 -8.84 -11.39
N ASP A 359 10.16 -9.04 -10.98
CA ASP A 359 11.18 -9.63 -11.85
C ASP A 359 10.84 -11.08 -12.23
N TYR A 360 10.18 -11.84 -11.33
CA TYR A 360 9.65 -13.16 -11.67
C TYR A 360 8.63 -13.13 -12.81
N ALA A 361 7.82 -12.09 -12.90
CA ALA A 361 6.83 -11.94 -13.96
C ALA A 361 7.43 -11.50 -15.31
N LYS A 362 8.65 -10.96 -15.33
CA LYS A 362 9.33 -10.56 -16.58
C LYS A 362 9.71 -11.76 -17.43
N LEU A 363 9.60 -11.62 -18.74
CA LEU A 363 10.08 -12.61 -19.70
C LEU A 363 11.60 -12.49 -19.83
N SER A 364 12.30 -13.63 -19.75
CA SER A 364 13.77 -13.69 -19.87
C SER A 364 14.22 -13.32 -21.30
N GLY A 365 15.26 -12.49 -21.40
CA GLY A 365 15.90 -12.19 -22.68
C GLY A 365 15.48 -10.86 -23.33
N ILE A 366 15.02 -9.92 -22.53
CA ILE A 366 14.72 -8.55 -22.97
C ILE A 366 15.72 -7.58 -22.35
#